data_0691fa64c84b3db7fd9a13246ac605e8
#
_entry.id   0691fa64c84b3db7fd9a13246ac605e8
#
_cell.length_a   1.000
_cell.length_b   1.000
_cell.length_c   1.000
_cell.angle_alpha   90.00
_cell.angle_beta   90.00
_cell.angle_gamma   90.00
#
_symmetry.space_group_name_H-M   'P 1'
#
loop_
_entity.id
_entity.type
_entity.pdbx_description
1 polymer ?
#
loop_
_entity_poly.entity_id
_entity_poly.type
_entity_poly.pdbx_seq_one_letter_code
_entity_poly.pdbx_strand_id
1 'polypeptide(L)'
;MPKIQQKITPFLWFDTQAEEAAEFYTSIFENSLITRISRYGKVGREVHGKEAGSVLTVEFEIEGQTFIALNGGPHFKFNEAVSFQVTCETQDEIDYFWRKLSEGGQERQCGWLKDKYGLSWQVVPSALPQMLTDADGAKSERVMKALLQMKKFDLQALERAYTGLAAATTEAMSVGDVASLTRQE
;
A
#
# COMPACT_ATOMS: atom_id res chain seq x y z
N MET A 1 18.05 -16.95 17.84
CA MET A 1 18.04 -17.76 16.60
C MET A 1 18.98 -17.07 15.62
N PRO A 2 19.81 -17.78 14.82
CA PRO A 2 20.59 -17.11 13.77
C PRO A 2 19.62 -16.44 12.80
N LYS A 3 19.83 -15.14 12.51
CA LYS A 3 19.08 -14.44 11.44
C LYS A 3 19.31 -15.27 10.16
N ILE A 4 18.25 -15.76 9.53
CA ILE A 4 18.34 -16.36 8.19
C ILE A 4 18.80 -15.21 7.29
N GLN A 5 20.01 -15.33 6.75
CA GLN A 5 20.52 -14.31 5.84
C GLN A 5 19.65 -14.32 4.58
N GLN A 6 18.96 -13.20 4.35
CA GLN A 6 18.13 -13.02 3.17
C GLN A 6 19.01 -13.04 1.91
N LYS A 7 18.77 -14.03 1.01
CA LYS A 7 19.57 -14.17 -0.21
C LYS A 7 19.14 -13.24 -1.34
N ILE A 8 17.87 -12.78 -1.32
CA ILE A 8 17.30 -11.88 -2.33
C ILE A 8 16.88 -10.62 -1.61
N THR A 9 17.47 -9.50 -1.95
CA THR A 9 17.17 -8.19 -1.36
C THR A 9 16.66 -7.25 -2.43
N PRO A 10 15.45 -6.67 -2.28
CA PRO A 10 14.98 -5.63 -3.17
C PRO A 10 15.93 -4.43 -3.17
N PHE A 11 16.29 -3.97 -4.36
CA PHE A 11 17.18 -2.84 -4.56
C PHE A 11 16.41 -1.73 -5.28
N LEU A 12 16.20 -0.59 -4.61
CA LEU A 12 15.37 0.51 -5.07
C LEU A 12 16.26 1.63 -5.59
N TRP A 13 16.08 2.00 -6.86
CA TRP A 13 16.87 3.05 -7.50
C TRP A 13 16.20 4.41 -7.39
N PHE A 14 16.88 5.38 -6.79
CA PHE A 14 16.47 6.77 -6.69
C PHE A 14 17.49 7.68 -7.42
N ASP A 15 17.06 8.87 -7.78
CA ASP A 15 18.00 9.89 -8.22
C ASP A 15 18.91 10.37 -7.07
N THR A 16 18.30 10.93 -6.02
CA THR A 16 19.00 11.48 -4.83
C THR A 16 18.26 11.27 -3.52
N GLN A 17 17.06 10.64 -3.54
CA GLN A 17 16.12 10.60 -2.41
C GLN A 17 16.20 9.31 -1.57
N ALA A 18 17.26 8.51 -1.69
CA ALA A 18 17.34 7.21 -1.02
C ALA A 18 17.17 7.30 0.52
N GLU A 19 17.79 8.30 1.16
CA GLU A 19 17.70 8.50 2.61
C GLU A 19 16.29 8.96 3.01
N GLU A 20 15.74 9.98 2.33
CA GLU A 20 14.38 10.47 2.55
C GLU A 20 13.33 9.37 2.34
N ALA A 21 13.51 8.54 1.30
CA ALA A 21 12.59 7.43 1.02
C ALA A 21 12.66 6.35 2.11
N ALA A 22 13.85 5.99 2.58
CA ALA A 22 14.01 5.03 3.67
C ALA A 22 13.39 5.54 4.98
N GLU A 23 13.58 6.82 5.33
CA GLU A 23 12.94 7.47 6.47
C GLU A 23 11.41 7.47 6.33
N PHE A 24 10.90 7.78 5.14
CA PHE A 24 9.47 7.75 4.86
C PHE A 24 8.90 6.35 5.09
N TYR A 25 9.47 5.32 4.49
CA TYR A 25 8.97 3.95 4.66
C TYR A 25 9.07 3.47 6.10
N THR A 26 10.19 3.69 6.76
CA THR A 26 10.36 3.28 8.17
C THR A 26 9.47 4.07 9.14
N SER A 27 8.94 5.22 8.76
CA SER A 27 7.95 5.96 9.55
C SER A 27 6.52 5.43 9.42
N ILE A 28 6.24 4.59 8.41
CA ILE A 28 4.91 4.06 8.12
C ILE A 28 4.71 2.68 8.77
N PHE A 29 5.72 1.83 8.71
CA PHE A 29 5.65 0.45 9.21
C PHE A 29 6.26 0.35 10.60
N GLU A 30 5.58 -0.34 11.53
CA GLU A 30 5.98 -0.36 12.95
C GLU A 30 7.33 -1.06 13.19
N ASN A 31 7.52 -2.27 12.63
CA ASN A 31 8.74 -3.06 12.82
C ASN A 31 9.78 -2.70 11.75
N SER A 32 10.26 -1.45 11.78
CA SER A 32 11.06 -0.88 10.71
C SER A 32 12.20 -0.02 11.25
N LEU A 33 13.35 -0.07 10.61
CA LEU A 33 14.50 0.77 10.97
C LEU A 33 15.49 0.88 9.82
N ILE A 34 16.25 1.98 9.82
CA ILE A 34 17.44 2.12 8.98
C ILE A 34 18.60 1.41 9.66
N THR A 35 19.21 0.43 8.96
CA THR A 35 20.28 -0.40 9.52
C THR A 35 21.67 0.10 9.15
N ARG A 36 21.83 0.69 7.96
CA ARG A 36 23.13 1.15 7.48
C ARG A 36 23.01 2.20 6.39
N ILE A 37 23.90 3.19 6.44
CA ILE A 37 24.08 4.19 5.37
C ILE A 37 25.50 4.12 4.87
N SER A 38 25.67 3.96 3.55
CA SER A 38 26.97 4.09 2.88
C SER A 38 27.02 5.39 2.08
N ARG A 39 28.25 5.88 1.87
CA ARG A 39 28.45 7.17 1.20
C ARG A 39 29.46 7.05 0.07
N TYR A 40 29.29 7.87 -0.96
CA TYR A 40 30.25 7.98 -2.05
C TYR A 40 31.63 8.40 -1.55
N GLY A 41 32.65 7.71 -2.03
CA GLY A 41 34.04 8.08 -1.82
C GLY A 41 34.53 9.10 -2.85
N LYS A 42 35.84 9.35 -2.84
CA LYS A 42 36.49 10.22 -3.85
C LYS A 42 36.73 9.48 -5.19
N VAL A 43 36.83 8.15 -5.13
CA VAL A 43 37.13 7.31 -6.31
C VAL A 43 35.86 7.12 -7.16
N GLY A 44 35.98 7.23 -8.47
CA GLY A 44 34.88 6.99 -9.41
C GLY A 44 34.01 8.22 -9.67
N ARG A 45 34.34 9.40 -9.15
CA ARG A 45 33.55 10.62 -9.36
C ARG A 45 33.39 10.95 -10.84
N GLU A 46 34.42 10.67 -11.64
CA GLU A 46 34.39 10.82 -13.09
C GLU A 46 33.39 9.91 -13.80
N VAL A 47 32.97 8.84 -13.14
CA VAL A 47 31.98 7.87 -13.67
C VAL A 47 30.57 8.18 -13.17
N HIS A 48 30.38 8.32 -11.85
CA HIS A 48 29.06 8.49 -11.23
C HIS A 48 28.64 9.95 -11.00
N GLY A 49 29.58 10.92 -11.10
CA GLY A 49 29.29 12.35 -10.98
C GLY A 49 28.85 12.82 -9.56
N LYS A 50 28.89 11.93 -8.57
CA LYS A 50 28.41 12.25 -7.19
C LYS A 50 29.51 12.81 -6.33
N GLU A 51 29.16 13.74 -5.42
CA GLU A 51 30.09 14.33 -4.47
C GLU A 51 30.51 13.32 -3.40
N ALA A 52 31.79 13.33 -3.02
CA ALA A 52 32.31 12.52 -1.92
C ALA A 52 31.59 12.91 -0.62
N GLY A 53 31.15 11.91 0.15
CA GLY A 53 30.36 12.10 1.39
C GLY A 53 28.84 12.12 1.17
N SER A 54 28.35 12.29 -0.06
CA SER A 54 26.92 12.15 -0.33
C SER A 54 26.46 10.69 -0.16
N VAL A 55 25.17 10.47 0.15
CA VAL A 55 24.62 9.12 0.38
C VAL A 55 24.67 8.31 -0.90
N LEU A 56 25.26 7.11 -0.82
CA LEU A 56 25.29 6.12 -1.87
C LEU A 56 24.13 5.14 -1.71
N THR A 57 24.07 4.41 -0.58
CA THR A 57 22.98 3.47 -0.30
C THR A 57 22.49 3.64 1.13
N VAL A 58 21.21 3.36 1.32
CA VAL A 58 20.55 3.20 2.62
C VAL A 58 19.97 1.81 2.71
N GLU A 59 20.44 1.02 3.66
CA GLU A 59 19.87 -0.28 3.99
C GLU A 59 18.86 -0.10 5.13
N PHE A 60 17.67 -0.65 4.96
CA PHE A 60 16.59 -0.54 5.93
C PHE A 60 15.76 -1.81 5.96
N GLU A 61 15.10 -2.07 7.08
CA GLU A 61 14.18 -3.19 7.27
C GLU A 61 12.75 -2.66 7.41
N ILE A 62 11.81 -3.34 6.75
CA ILE A 62 10.37 -3.18 6.91
C ILE A 62 9.78 -4.56 7.23
N GLU A 63 9.14 -4.71 8.38
CA GLU A 63 8.52 -5.97 8.82
C GLU A 63 9.47 -7.19 8.66
N GLY A 64 10.75 -7.01 8.98
CA GLY A 64 11.78 -8.04 8.86
C GLY A 64 12.31 -8.29 7.45
N GLN A 65 11.77 -7.61 6.43
CA GLN A 65 12.28 -7.64 5.06
C GLN A 65 13.33 -6.55 4.88
N THR A 66 14.55 -6.92 4.47
CA THR A 66 15.60 -5.95 4.14
C THR A 66 15.40 -5.38 2.75
N PHE A 67 15.61 -4.06 2.63
CA PHE A 67 15.64 -3.29 1.39
C PHE A 67 16.94 -2.48 1.30
N ILE A 68 17.35 -2.15 0.09
CA ILE A 68 18.45 -1.20 -0.15
C ILE A 68 17.95 -0.11 -1.10
N ALA A 69 18.02 1.14 -0.66
CA ALA A 69 17.81 2.30 -1.51
C ALA A 69 19.14 2.84 -2.01
N LEU A 70 19.27 3.08 -3.31
CA LEU A 70 20.47 3.57 -3.98
C LEU A 70 20.22 4.95 -4.60
N ASN A 71 21.11 5.91 -4.37
CA ASN A 71 21.17 7.17 -5.13
C ASN A 71 22.00 7.01 -6.41
N GLY A 72 21.42 6.41 -7.43
CA GLY A 72 22.11 6.10 -8.70
C GLY A 72 22.01 7.19 -9.77
N GLY A 73 21.22 8.27 -9.52
CA GLY A 73 20.96 9.32 -10.50
C GLY A 73 19.67 9.14 -11.31
N PRO A 74 19.35 10.03 -12.24
CA PRO A 74 18.04 10.13 -12.88
C PRO A 74 17.79 9.11 -14.01
N HIS A 75 18.63 8.06 -14.12
CA HIS A 75 18.60 7.15 -15.27
C HIS A 75 17.41 6.20 -15.30
N PHE A 76 16.92 5.78 -14.13
CA PHE A 76 15.81 4.84 -14.03
C PHE A 76 14.68 5.43 -13.18
N LYS A 77 13.44 5.01 -13.50
CA LYS A 77 12.23 5.39 -12.77
C LYS A 77 11.43 4.14 -12.47
N PHE A 78 10.76 4.15 -11.33
CA PHE A 78 9.82 3.10 -10.98
C PHE A 78 8.64 3.04 -11.95
N ASN A 79 8.11 1.84 -12.14
CA ASN A 79 6.90 1.58 -12.90
C ASN A 79 6.09 0.47 -12.24
N GLU A 80 4.91 0.18 -12.80
CA GLU A 80 3.94 -0.77 -12.25
C GLU A 80 4.31 -2.25 -12.49
N ALA A 81 5.39 -2.55 -13.21
CA ALA A 81 5.80 -3.94 -13.46
C ALA A 81 6.31 -4.65 -12.19
N VAL A 82 6.72 -3.88 -11.17
CA VAL A 82 7.07 -4.37 -9.84
C VAL A 82 6.30 -3.56 -8.81
N SER A 83 5.73 -4.24 -7.83
CA SER A 83 5.03 -3.63 -6.70
C SER A 83 5.27 -4.42 -5.44
N PHE A 84 5.09 -3.77 -4.30
CA PHE A 84 5.08 -4.44 -2.99
C PHE A 84 3.65 -4.48 -2.47
N GLN A 85 3.24 -5.65 -1.96
CA GLN A 85 1.93 -5.83 -1.37
C GLN A 85 2.01 -5.69 0.15
N VAL A 86 1.15 -4.84 0.69
CA VAL A 86 0.85 -4.73 2.11
C VAL A 86 -0.42 -5.52 2.38
N THR A 87 -0.31 -6.58 3.16
CA THR A 87 -1.45 -7.41 3.56
C THR A 87 -2.05 -6.86 4.85
N CYS A 88 -3.35 -6.57 4.85
CA CYS A 88 -4.08 -5.95 5.95
C CYS A 88 -5.16 -6.88 6.50
N GLU A 89 -5.27 -6.98 7.82
CA GLU A 89 -6.28 -7.79 8.49
C GLU A 89 -7.59 -7.02 8.75
N THR A 90 -7.51 -5.71 8.90
CA THR A 90 -8.64 -4.85 9.27
C THR A 90 -8.84 -3.69 8.30
N GLN A 91 -10.05 -3.09 8.34
CA GLN A 91 -10.32 -1.88 7.57
C GLN A 91 -9.45 -0.70 8.03
N ASP A 92 -9.17 -0.60 9.33
CA ASP A 92 -8.34 0.47 9.89
C ASP A 92 -6.89 0.39 9.37
N GLU A 93 -6.34 -0.82 9.21
CA GLU A 93 -5.03 -1.03 8.58
C GLU A 93 -5.05 -0.64 7.10
N ILE A 94 -6.09 -1.06 6.36
CA ILE A 94 -6.25 -0.66 4.95
C ILE A 94 -6.28 0.87 4.84
N ASP A 95 -7.08 1.54 5.67
CA ASP A 95 -7.23 2.99 5.67
C ASP A 95 -5.93 3.70 6.05
N TYR A 96 -5.20 3.16 7.02
CA TYR A 96 -3.91 3.69 7.45
C TYR A 96 -2.86 3.61 6.34
N PHE A 97 -2.59 2.40 5.81
CA PHE A 97 -1.56 2.21 4.78
C PHE A 97 -1.92 2.90 3.48
N TRP A 98 -3.20 2.86 3.08
CA TRP A 98 -3.67 3.58 1.90
C TRP A 98 -3.37 5.08 2.00
N ARG A 99 -3.78 5.71 3.09
CA ARG A 99 -3.56 7.14 3.33
C ARG A 99 -2.08 7.50 3.38
N LYS A 100 -1.29 6.72 4.14
CA LYS A 100 0.13 7.00 4.34
C LYS A 100 0.96 6.82 3.08
N LEU A 101 0.74 5.74 2.35
CA LEU A 101 1.52 5.45 1.14
C LEU A 101 1.08 6.27 -0.08
N SER A 102 -0.19 6.70 -0.16
CA SER A 102 -0.66 7.53 -1.26
C SER A 102 -0.41 9.03 -1.08
N GLU A 103 0.05 9.47 0.10
CA GLU A 103 0.33 10.87 0.37
C GLU A 103 1.41 11.44 -0.57
N GLY A 104 1.03 12.46 -1.36
CA GLY A 104 1.89 13.02 -2.40
C GLY A 104 2.09 12.15 -3.63
N GLY A 105 1.42 11.00 -3.69
CA GLY A 105 1.48 10.01 -4.77
C GLY A 105 0.21 9.96 -5.61
N GLN A 106 -0.17 8.76 -6.05
CA GLN A 106 -1.32 8.54 -6.94
C GLN A 106 -2.10 7.29 -6.53
N GLU A 107 -3.37 7.44 -6.25
CA GLU A 107 -4.29 6.32 -6.07
C GLU A 107 -4.66 5.68 -7.41
N ARG A 108 -4.75 4.35 -7.42
CA ARG A 108 -5.14 3.53 -8.58
C ARG A 108 -6.31 2.61 -8.23
N GLN A 109 -6.78 1.81 -9.20
CA GLN A 109 -7.86 0.84 -8.99
C GLN A 109 -7.35 -0.43 -8.28
N CYS A 110 -8.27 -1.16 -7.65
CA CYS A 110 -8.04 -2.50 -7.10
C CYS A 110 -6.93 -2.57 -6.04
N GLY A 111 -6.89 -1.61 -5.13
CA GLY A 111 -5.90 -1.58 -4.04
C GLY A 111 -4.51 -1.09 -4.44
N TRP A 112 -4.31 -0.70 -5.71
CA TRP A 112 -3.03 -0.20 -6.20
C TRP A 112 -2.88 1.30 -5.93
N LEU A 113 -1.64 1.70 -5.64
CA LEU A 113 -1.24 3.10 -5.55
C LEU A 113 0.23 3.26 -5.97
N LYS A 114 0.63 4.48 -6.27
CA LYS A 114 2.04 4.91 -6.31
C LYS A 114 2.29 5.86 -5.17
N ASP A 115 3.41 5.69 -4.50
CA ASP A 115 3.86 6.67 -3.53
C ASP A 115 4.47 7.93 -4.19
N LYS A 116 4.87 8.89 -3.38
CA LYS A 116 5.46 10.16 -3.84
C LYS A 116 6.78 10.00 -4.62
N TYR A 117 7.43 8.85 -4.53
CA TYR A 117 8.63 8.51 -5.29
C TYR A 117 8.32 7.73 -6.57
N GLY A 118 7.05 7.34 -6.77
CA GLY A 118 6.59 6.57 -7.91
C GLY A 118 6.69 5.05 -7.75
N LEU A 119 7.11 4.56 -6.57
CA LEU A 119 7.11 3.13 -6.27
C LEU A 119 5.66 2.64 -6.14
N SER A 120 5.39 1.49 -6.75
CA SER A 120 4.05 0.90 -6.76
C SER A 120 3.81 0.00 -5.55
N TRP A 121 2.65 0.17 -4.93
CA TRP A 121 2.17 -0.59 -3.79
C TRP A 121 0.79 -1.17 -4.05
N GLN A 122 0.48 -2.27 -3.39
CA GLN A 122 -0.85 -2.85 -3.32
C GLN A 122 -1.25 -2.98 -1.84
N VAL A 123 -2.35 -2.36 -1.44
CA VAL A 123 -2.91 -2.49 -0.08
C VAL A 123 -4.09 -3.45 -0.15
N VAL A 124 -3.91 -4.66 0.35
CA VAL A 124 -4.78 -5.80 0.06
C VAL A 124 -5.28 -6.46 1.34
N PRO A 125 -6.60 -6.71 1.49
CA PRO A 125 -7.13 -7.51 2.58
C PRO A 125 -6.58 -8.94 2.58
N SER A 126 -6.19 -9.47 3.73
CA SER A 126 -5.68 -10.84 3.89
C SER A 126 -6.70 -11.89 3.43
N ALA A 127 -7.99 -11.62 3.59
CA ALA A 127 -9.08 -12.50 3.18
C ALA A 127 -9.30 -12.54 1.66
N LEU A 128 -8.84 -11.54 0.89
CA LEU A 128 -9.15 -11.40 -0.53
C LEU A 128 -8.71 -12.58 -1.40
N PRO A 129 -7.50 -13.15 -1.24
CA PRO A 129 -7.09 -14.31 -2.03
C PRO A 129 -8.03 -15.52 -1.87
N GLN A 130 -8.46 -15.80 -0.63
CA GLN A 130 -9.40 -16.88 -0.35
C GLN A 130 -10.77 -16.62 -0.97
N MET A 131 -11.27 -15.39 -0.90
CA MET A 131 -12.55 -15.01 -1.51
C MET A 131 -12.53 -15.17 -3.04
N LEU A 132 -11.40 -14.90 -3.70
CA LEU A 132 -11.24 -14.98 -5.15
C LEU A 132 -11.00 -16.42 -5.65
N THR A 133 -10.56 -17.32 -4.76
CA THR A 133 -10.26 -18.73 -5.10
C THR A 133 -11.27 -19.72 -4.50
N ASP A 134 -12.43 -19.24 -4.02
CA ASP A 134 -13.48 -20.11 -3.47
C ASP A 134 -13.95 -21.11 -4.54
N ALA A 135 -14.22 -22.35 -4.13
CA ALA A 135 -14.72 -23.41 -5.00
C ALA A 135 -16.11 -23.10 -5.60
N ASP A 136 -16.90 -22.26 -4.92
CA ASP A 136 -18.13 -21.69 -5.48
C ASP A 136 -17.78 -20.49 -6.37
N GLY A 137 -17.70 -20.73 -7.67
CA GLY A 137 -17.39 -19.71 -8.68
C GLY A 137 -18.31 -18.49 -8.64
N ALA A 138 -19.57 -18.64 -8.22
CA ALA A 138 -20.51 -17.52 -8.12
C ALA A 138 -20.11 -16.53 -6.99
N LYS A 139 -19.49 -17.02 -5.91
CA LYS A 139 -18.95 -16.14 -4.86
C LYS A 139 -17.75 -15.34 -5.37
N SER A 140 -16.77 -16.03 -5.97
CA SER A 140 -15.56 -15.37 -6.49
C SER A 140 -15.88 -14.35 -7.60
N GLU A 141 -16.86 -14.63 -8.47
CA GLU A 141 -17.32 -13.68 -9.49
C GLU A 141 -17.95 -12.42 -8.87
N ARG A 142 -18.78 -12.56 -7.82
CA ARG A 142 -19.36 -11.40 -7.12
C ARG A 142 -18.28 -10.54 -6.47
N VAL A 143 -17.30 -11.17 -5.81
CA VAL A 143 -16.16 -10.47 -5.22
C VAL A 143 -15.35 -9.75 -6.29
N MET A 144 -15.03 -10.44 -7.41
CA MET A 144 -14.30 -9.85 -8.53
C MET A 144 -15.05 -8.62 -9.08
N LYS A 145 -16.36 -8.72 -9.29
CA LYS A 145 -17.18 -7.59 -9.74
C LYS A 145 -17.15 -6.41 -8.77
N ALA A 146 -17.17 -6.67 -7.45
CA ALA A 146 -17.12 -5.63 -6.45
C ALA A 146 -15.74 -4.95 -6.42
N LEU A 147 -14.65 -5.72 -6.38
CA LEU A 147 -13.29 -5.17 -6.27
C LEU A 147 -12.89 -4.33 -7.48
N LEU A 148 -13.35 -4.67 -8.70
CA LEU A 148 -13.07 -3.90 -9.92
C LEU A 148 -13.65 -2.48 -9.89
N GLN A 149 -14.61 -2.20 -9.00
CA GLN A 149 -15.20 -0.87 -8.82
C GLN A 149 -14.49 -0.06 -7.72
N MET A 150 -13.54 -0.68 -6.99
CA MET A 150 -12.87 -0.05 -5.85
C MET A 150 -11.50 0.50 -6.24
N LYS A 151 -11.14 1.65 -5.68
CA LYS A 151 -9.75 2.08 -5.56
C LYS A 151 -9.15 1.49 -4.29
N LYS A 152 -9.47 2.07 -3.15
CA LYS A 152 -9.19 1.50 -1.84
C LYS A 152 -10.22 0.39 -1.55
N PHE A 153 -9.77 -0.73 -1.01
CA PHE A 153 -10.68 -1.81 -0.64
C PHE A 153 -11.55 -1.44 0.57
N ASP A 154 -12.82 -1.84 0.50
CA ASP A 154 -13.80 -1.84 1.56
C ASP A 154 -14.10 -3.30 1.93
N LEU A 155 -13.59 -3.72 3.10
CA LEU A 155 -13.74 -5.10 3.59
C LEU A 155 -15.21 -5.49 3.70
N GLN A 156 -16.04 -4.63 4.26
CA GLN A 156 -17.46 -4.92 4.44
C GLN A 156 -18.18 -5.09 3.10
N ALA A 157 -17.84 -4.30 2.09
CA ALA A 157 -18.40 -4.44 0.76
C ALA A 157 -17.94 -5.74 0.07
N LEU A 158 -16.67 -6.15 0.27
CA LEU A 158 -16.16 -7.44 -0.22
C LEU A 158 -16.85 -8.62 0.47
N GLU A 159 -17.06 -8.58 1.77
CA GLU A 159 -17.78 -9.59 2.54
C GLU A 159 -19.24 -9.72 2.11
N ARG A 160 -19.94 -8.60 1.90
CA ARG A 160 -21.31 -8.61 1.36
C ARG A 160 -21.35 -9.24 -0.03
N ALA A 161 -20.43 -8.91 -0.91
CA ALA A 161 -20.33 -9.51 -2.23
C ALA A 161 -20.08 -11.02 -2.14
N TYR A 162 -19.19 -11.44 -1.25
CA TYR A 162 -18.85 -12.85 -1.03
C TYR A 162 -20.04 -13.64 -0.51
N THR A 163 -20.77 -13.13 0.49
CA THR A 163 -21.95 -13.79 1.06
C THR A 163 -23.21 -13.68 0.22
N GLY A 164 -23.23 -12.80 -0.78
CA GLY A 164 -24.41 -12.54 -1.62
C GLY A 164 -25.50 -11.70 -0.93
N LEU A 165 -25.16 -11.04 0.19
CA LEU A 165 -26.07 -10.12 0.84
C LEU A 165 -26.15 -8.81 0.05
N ALA A 166 -27.38 -8.39 -0.31
CA ALA A 166 -27.59 -7.07 -0.91
C ALA A 166 -27.11 -5.96 0.02
N ALA A 167 -26.61 -4.86 -0.54
CA ALA A 167 -26.38 -3.65 0.25
C ALA A 167 -27.67 -3.30 0.98
N ALA A 168 -27.61 -3.10 2.31
CA ALA A 168 -28.74 -2.56 3.04
C ALA A 168 -29.02 -1.17 2.44
N THR A 169 -30.10 -1.04 1.68
CA THR A 169 -30.65 0.24 1.28
C THR A 169 -30.97 0.98 2.57
N THR A 170 -30.19 1.98 2.89
CA THR A 170 -30.58 2.97 3.90
C THR A 170 -31.68 3.80 3.25
N GLU A 171 -32.90 3.23 3.24
CA GLU A 171 -34.08 4.05 3.06
C GLU A 171 -34.11 4.99 4.25
N ALA A 172 -33.82 6.25 3.99
CA ALA A 172 -34.12 7.32 4.89
C ALA A 172 -35.61 7.20 5.26
N MET A 173 -35.89 6.79 6.50
CA MET A 173 -37.24 6.97 7.05
C MET A 173 -37.54 8.46 6.96
N SER A 174 -38.35 8.81 5.96
CA SER A 174 -38.96 10.12 5.81
C SER A 174 -39.76 10.38 7.09
N VAL A 175 -39.31 11.39 7.84
CA VAL A 175 -40.04 11.99 8.96
C VAL A 175 -41.26 12.68 8.36
N GLY A 176 -42.33 11.95 8.17
CA GLY A 176 -43.55 12.46 7.53
C GLY A 176 -44.77 11.63 7.85
N ASP A 177 -45.01 11.27 9.13
CA ASP A 177 -46.32 10.79 9.56
C ASP A 177 -46.51 10.92 11.10
N VAL A 178 -46.36 12.12 11.62
CA VAL A 178 -46.81 12.46 12.97
C VAL A 178 -47.63 13.75 12.88
N ALA A 179 -48.68 13.76 12.07
CA ALA A 179 -49.65 14.87 12.08
C ALA A 179 -51.06 14.40 11.68
N SER A 180 -51.61 13.42 12.44
CA SER A 180 -53.04 13.15 12.37
C SER A 180 -53.57 12.36 13.56
N LEU A 181 -53.36 12.85 14.77
CA LEU A 181 -54.09 12.37 15.97
C LEU A 181 -54.22 13.50 17.01
N THR A 182 -54.89 14.58 16.64
CA THR A 182 -55.55 15.48 17.61
C THR A 182 -56.65 16.29 16.92
N ARG A 183 -57.83 15.69 16.76
CA ARG A 183 -59.13 16.41 16.73
C ARG A 183 -60.26 15.39 16.88
N GLN A 184 -60.76 15.33 18.07
CA GLN A 184 -62.11 15.01 18.57
C GLN A 184 -61.95 14.65 20.03
N GLU A 185 -62.29 15.40 20.94
CA GLU A 185 -63.44 16.18 21.43
C GLU A 185 -62.95 17.24 22.43
#